data_8b4bcd59142dede1ad227e4490defaf5
#
_entry.id   8b4bcd59142dede1ad227e4490defaf5
#
_cell.length_a   1.000
_cell.length_b   1.000
_cell.length_c   1.000
_cell.angle_alpha   90.00
_cell.angle_beta   90.00
_cell.angle_gamma   90.00
#
_symmetry.space_group_name_H-M   'P 1'
#
loop_
_entity.id
_entity.type
_entity.pdbx_description
1 polymer ?
#
loop_
_entity_poly.entity_id
_entity_poly.type
_entity_poly.pdbx_seq_one_letter_code
_entity_poly.pdbx_strand_id
1 'polypeptide(L)'
;VAQPWRFHGGSGVDPTPAWLDGFWIDKTEVTRADYARFLEATGYRPPHVAEAWAEDGWNWSGAAFPPETADHPVVLTSWYDAQEYCGWAGKRLPTEAEWQLAALGPTGRDRHYPWGDQYDPSRLNHGKLDAPNFDDSDGFLTTSPAGSFPTGASPFGALDMFGNAWEFTSDHRVDTWALMRSQPHQSGVRDARAPGPGLYVAVRGGSYFFDLAPNPAGERHQFLPEIRRKTSGFRCARTGGG
;
A
#
# COMPACT_ATOMS: atom_id res chain seq x y z
N VAL A 1 -10.76 11.52 20.39
CA VAL A 1 -12.12 11.72 19.84
C VAL A 1 -12.13 11.18 18.42
N ALA A 2 -12.95 10.17 18.15
CA ALA A 2 -13.12 9.64 16.80
C ALA A 2 -13.71 10.73 15.89
N GLN A 3 -13.11 10.96 14.75
CA GLN A 3 -13.64 11.91 13.76
C GLN A 3 -14.46 11.13 12.72
N PRO A 4 -15.61 11.67 12.25
CA PRO A 4 -16.34 11.02 11.17
C PRO A 4 -15.50 11.10 9.89
N TRP A 5 -15.23 9.94 9.31
CA TRP A 5 -14.51 9.85 8.06
C TRP A 5 -15.39 9.23 6.97
N ARG A 6 -15.23 9.71 5.73
CA ARG A 6 -16.01 9.25 4.59
C ARG A 6 -15.15 8.44 3.64
N PHE A 7 -15.52 7.18 3.45
CA PHE A 7 -14.86 6.26 2.54
C PHE A 7 -15.30 6.51 1.09
N HIS A 8 -14.34 6.67 0.19
CA HIS A 8 -14.59 6.61 -1.25
C HIS A 8 -14.39 5.16 -1.71
N GLY A 9 -15.48 4.42 -1.80
CA GLY A 9 -15.48 3.20 -2.62
C GLY A 9 -15.25 3.60 -4.08
N GLY A 10 -14.47 2.80 -4.83
CA GLY A 10 -14.17 3.06 -6.23
C GLY A 10 -15.40 3.42 -7.05
N SER A 11 -15.20 4.13 -8.15
CA SER A 11 -16.16 4.76 -9.05
C SER A 11 -17.61 4.28 -8.95
N GLY A 12 -18.51 5.10 -8.42
CA GLY A 12 -19.96 4.92 -8.52
C GLY A 12 -20.70 4.52 -7.26
N VAL A 13 -20.05 4.45 -6.09
CA VAL A 13 -20.73 4.22 -4.81
C VAL A 13 -20.70 5.49 -3.97
N ASP A 14 -21.86 5.90 -3.47
CA ASP A 14 -21.97 7.03 -2.54
C ASP A 14 -21.06 6.79 -1.33
N PRO A 15 -20.23 7.77 -0.96
CA PRO A 15 -19.33 7.62 0.16
C PRO A 15 -20.11 7.47 1.46
N THR A 16 -19.99 6.31 2.06
CA THR A 16 -20.61 6.02 3.35
C THR A 16 -19.71 6.52 4.46
N PRO A 17 -20.21 7.33 5.41
CA PRO A 17 -19.44 7.75 6.57
C PRO A 17 -19.03 6.53 7.39
N ALA A 18 -17.73 6.39 7.65
CA ALA A 18 -17.19 5.42 8.58
C ALA A 18 -16.48 6.15 9.73
N TRP A 19 -16.51 5.55 10.91
CA TRP A 19 -15.78 6.03 12.08
C TRP A 19 -14.54 5.18 12.27
N LEU A 20 -13.40 5.81 12.41
CA LEU A 20 -12.13 5.12 12.74
C LEU A 20 -11.66 5.58 14.11
N ASP A 21 -11.27 4.63 14.94
CA ASP A 21 -10.52 4.92 16.17
C ASP A 21 -9.14 5.47 15.83
N GLY A 22 -8.51 6.16 16.77
CA GLY A 22 -7.16 6.67 16.61
C GLY A 22 -6.17 5.52 16.32
N PHE A 23 -5.28 5.73 15.36
CA PHE A 23 -4.25 4.78 14.98
C PHE A 23 -2.95 5.50 14.61
N TRP A 24 -1.87 4.74 14.61
CA TRP A 24 -0.58 5.12 14.05
C TRP A 24 -0.34 4.32 12.78
N ILE A 25 0.24 4.94 11.77
CA ILE A 25 0.67 4.28 10.54
C ILE A 25 2.13 4.64 10.28
N ASP A 26 2.89 3.73 9.70
CA ASP A 26 4.29 3.99 9.35
C ASP A 26 4.36 5.12 8.31
N LYS A 27 5.37 5.96 8.45
CA LYS A 27 5.55 7.13 7.59
C LYS A 27 5.81 6.73 6.14
N THR A 28 6.55 5.64 5.94
CA THR A 28 6.94 5.07 4.65
C THR A 28 6.58 3.58 4.61
N GLU A 29 6.76 2.95 3.47
CA GLU A 29 6.74 1.49 3.37
C GLU A 29 7.86 0.87 4.22
N VAL A 30 7.71 -0.40 4.56
CA VAL A 30 8.77 -1.21 5.19
C VAL A 30 9.92 -1.38 4.22
N THR A 31 11.12 -1.00 4.65
CA THR A 31 12.32 -1.08 3.81
C THR A 31 12.91 -2.50 3.77
N ARG A 32 13.79 -2.73 2.79
CA ARG A 32 14.56 -3.98 2.68
C ARG A 32 15.42 -4.19 3.93
N ALA A 33 16.07 -3.15 4.43
CA ALA A 33 16.85 -3.22 5.66
C ALA A 33 16.00 -3.60 6.89
N ASP A 34 14.79 -3.05 6.99
CA ASP A 34 13.88 -3.40 8.08
C ASP A 34 13.44 -4.86 8.00
N TYR A 35 13.10 -5.32 6.80
CA TYR A 35 12.68 -6.71 6.58
C TYR A 35 13.82 -7.71 6.81
N ALA A 36 15.06 -7.36 6.45
CA ALA A 36 16.24 -8.18 6.72
C ALA A 36 16.41 -8.44 8.24
N ARG A 37 16.24 -7.41 9.07
CA ARG A 37 16.27 -7.56 10.53
C ARG A 37 15.23 -8.55 11.05
N PHE A 38 14.04 -8.55 10.46
CA PHE A 38 13.01 -9.55 10.76
C PHE A 38 13.45 -10.97 10.41
N LEU A 39 14.03 -11.16 9.21
CA LEU A 39 14.54 -12.48 8.78
C LEU A 39 15.66 -12.97 9.70
N GLU A 40 16.60 -12.12 10.05
CA GLU A 40 17.70 -12.45 10.98
C GLU A 40 17.19 -12.84 12.38
N ALA A 41 16.18 -12.14 12.87
CA ALA A 41 15.61 -12.39 14.20
C ALA A 41 14.74 -13.64 14.27
N THR A 42 14.12 -14.05 13.17
CA THR A 42 13.07 -15.08 13.19
C THR A 42 13.40 -16.33 12.38
N GLY A 43 14.34 -16.24 11.45
CA GLY A 43 14.56 -17.30 10.45
C GLY A 43 13.40 -17.47 9.45
N TYR A 44 12.55 -16.45 9.31
CA TYR A 44 11.44 -16.50 8.37
C TYR A 44 11.94 -16.60 6.92
N ARG A 45 11.06 -17.05 6.02
CA ARG A 45 11.39 -17.24 4.60
C ARG A 45 11.68 -15.91 3.90
N PRO A 46 12.71 -15.85 3.05
CA PRO A 46 13.06 -14.64 2.34
C PRO A 46 12.07 -14.30 1.20
N PRO A 47 12.06 -13.04 0.73
CA PRO A 47 11.44 -12.68 -0.55
C PRO A 47 12.06 -13.48 -1.68
N HIS A 48 11.26 -14.39 -2.27
CA HIS A 48 11.72 -15.29 -3.32
C HIS A 48 10.55 -15.78 -4.18
N VAL A 49 10.77 -15.84 -5.49
CA VAL A 49 9.87 -16.44 -6.46
C VAL A 49 10.68 -17.26 -7.47
N ALA A 50 10.08 -18.28 -8.07
CA ALA A 50 10.78 -19.23 -8.95
C ALA A 50 10.92 -18.75 -10.41
N GLU A 51 10.33 -17.59 -10.73
CA GLU A 51 10.36 -17.05 -12.07
C GLU A 51 11.76 -16.51 -12.43
N ALA A 52 12.24 -16.85 -13.61
CA ALA A 52 13.61 -16.52 -14.06
C ALA A 52 13.94 -15.02 -14.02
N TRP A 53 12.95 -14.14 -14.21
CA TRP A 53 13.17 -12.69 -14.13
C TRP A 53 13.57 -12.21 -12.72
N ALA A 54 13.31 -12.99 -11.69
CA ALA A 54 13.61 -12.61 -10.31
C ALA A 54 15.05 -12.94 -9.89
N GLU A 55 15.75 -13.74 -10.67
CA GLU A 55 17.17 -14.06 -10.43
C GLU A 55 18.08 -12.83 -10.61
N ASP A 56 17.64 -11.83 -11.37
CA ASP A 56 18.40 -10.60 -11.63
C ASP A 56 18.28 -9.59 -10.46
N GLY A 57 18.63 -10.03 -9.24
CA GLY A 57 18.74 -9.15 -8.06
C GLY A 57 17.43 -8.89 -7.30
N TRP A 58 16.34 -9.58 -7.65
CA TRP A 58 15.07 -9.47 -6.93
C TRP A 58 14.94 -10.49 -5.81
N ASN A 59 15.37 -11.75 -6.06
CA ASN A 59 15.34 -12.82 -5.08
C ASN A 59 16.40 -12.61 -3.99
N TRP A 60 16.02 -12.89 -2.76
CA TRP A 60 16.93 -12.83 -1.62
C TRP A 60 17.50 -14.20 -1.28
N SER A 61 18.73 -14.21 -0.79
CA SER A 61 19.37 -15.39 -0.19
C SER A 61 19.46 -15.19 1.34
N GLY A 62 18.54 -15.79 2.08
CA GLY A 62 18.35 -15.47 3.49
C GLY A 62 17.98 -14.00 3.69
N ALA A 63 18.72 -13.28 4.52
CA ALA A 63 18.55 -11.84 4.73
C ALA A 63 19.37 -10.96 3.77
N ALA A 64 20.08 -11.56 2.80
CA ALA A 64 20.94 -10.82 1.87
C ALA A 64 20.15 -10.29 0.68
N PHE A 65 20.35 -9.01 0.41
CA PHE A 65 19.80 -8.24 -0.72
C PHE A 65 20.89 -7.26 -1.22
N PRO A 66 20.75 -6.62 -2.41
CA PRO A 66 21.69 -5.63 -2.89
C PRO A 66 21.80 -4.44 -1.91
N PRO A 67 22.99 -4.17 -1.31
CA PRO A 67 23.12 -3.18 -0.22
C PRO A 67 22.70 -1.77 -0.60
N GLU A 68 22.86 -1.38 -1.87
CA GLU A 68 22.47 -0.08 -2.41
C GLU A 68 20.96 0.14 -2.41
N THR A 69 20.17 -0.91 -2.19
CA THR A 69 18.72 -0.88 -2.14
C THR A 69 18.17 -1.01 -0.72
N ALA A 70 18.99 -0.80 0.30
CA ALA A 70 18.63 -0.98 1.71
C ALA A 70 17.39 -0.17 2.12
N ASP A 71 17.30 1.06 1.63
CA ASP A 71 16.21 1.99 1.94
C ASP A 71 15.01 1.86 0.98
N HIS A 72 15.07 1.00 -0.03
CA HIS A 72 13.95 0.73 -0.92
C HIS A 72 12.87 -0.11 -0.20
N PRO A 73 11.59 0.00 -0.60
CA PRO A 73 10.56 -0.87 -0.05
C PRO A 73 10.88 -2.33 -0.30
N VAL A 74 10.60 -3.18 0.67
CA VAL A 74 10.64 -4.61 0.46
C VAL A 74 9.51 -5.02 -0.47
N VAL A 75 9.84 -5.73 -1.52
CA VAL A 75 8.89 -6.29 -2.49
C VAL A 75 9.06 -7.81 -2.58
N LEU A 76 8.33 -8.49 -3.44
CA LEU A 76 8.26 -9.95 -3.49
C LEU A 76 7.80 -10.61 -2.18
N THR A 77 7.08 -9.87 -1.38
CA THR A 77 6.39 -10.36 -0.21
C THR A 77 4.94 -10.69 -0.55
N SER A 78 4.39 -11.74 0.06
CA SER A 78 2.96 -12.02 0.05
C SER A 78 2.26 -11.24 1.17
N TRP A 79 0.93 -11.23 1.14
CA TRP A 79 0.13 -10.65 2.22
C TRP A 79 0.40 -11.32 3.57
N TYR A 80 0.61 -12.63 3.57
CA TYR A 80 0.96 -13.38 4.78
C TYR A 80 2.31 -12.96 5.34
N ASP A 81 3.31 -12.74 4.47
CA ASP A 81 4.64 -12.28 4.89
C ASP A 81 4.56 -10.87 5.51
N ALA A 82 3.73 -10.01 4.93
CA ALA A 82 3.50 -8.66 5.44
C ALA A 82 2.83 -8.68 6.84
N GLN A 83 1.86 -9.58 7.05
CA GLN A 83 1.25 -9.78 8.38
C GLN A 83 2.24 -10.28 9.41
N GLU A 84 3.05 -11.28 9.06
CA GLU A 84 4.07 -11.84 9.96
C GLU A 84 5.09 -10.78 10.37
N TYR A 85 5.57 -9.98 9.40
CA TYR A 85 6.47 -8.88 9.71
C TYR A 85 5.82 -7.85 10.65
N CYS A 86 4.62 -7.36 10.31
CA CYS A 86 3.95 -6.35 11.13
C CYS A 86 3.67 -6.90 12.55
N GLY A 87 3.26 -8.18 12.67
CA GLY A 87 3.06 -8.85 13.96
C GLY A 87 4.35 -8.94 14.78
N TRP A 88 5.47 -9.31 14.17
CA TRP A 88 6.78 -9.31 14.81
C TRP A 88 7.18 -7.91 15.31
N ALA A 89 6.91 -6.88 14.53
CA ALA A 89 7.17 -5.49 14.90
C ALA A 89 6.21 -4.92 15.96
N GLY A 90 5.29 -5.74 16.52
CA GLY A 90 4.27 -5.28 17.47
C GLY A 90 3.19 -4.39 16.83
N LYS A 91 2.98 -4.56 15.53
CA LYS A 91 2.05 -3.82 14.68
C LYS A 91 1.09 -4.76 13.94
N ARG A 92 0.35 -4.24 13.00
CA ARG A 92 -0.51 -4.97 12.06
C ARG A 92 -0.53 -4.29 10.71
N LEU A 93 -1.06 -4.92 9.68
CA LEU A 93 -1.40 -4.19 8.45
C LEU A 93 -2.48 -3.14 8.75
N PRO A 94 -2.46 -1.98 8.08
CA PRO A 94 -3.56 -1.02 8.14
C PRO A 94 -4.82 -1.61 7.51
N THR A 95 -5.99 -1.21 8.00
CA THR A 95 -7.21 -1.41 7.22
C THR A 95 -7.18 -0.51 5.99
N GLU A 96 -7.93 -0.87 4.96
CA GLU A 96 -8.06 -0.05 3.76
C GLU A 96 -8.56 1.36 4.08
N ALA A 97 -9.48 1.45 5.04
CA ALA A 97 -10.02 2.72 5.53
C ALA A 97 -8.95 3.58 6.27
N GLU A 98 -8.12 2.96 7.11
CA GLU A 98 -7.01 3.64 7.77
C GLU A 98 -5.98 4.14 6.76
N TRP A 99 -5.62 3.27 5.80
CA TRP A 99 -4.69 3.62 4.75
C TRP A 99 -5.18 4.84 3.95
N GLN A 100 -6.44 4.83 3.53
CA GLN A 100 -7.02 5.92 2.76
C GLN A 100 -7.14 7.22 3.58
N LEU A 101 -7.51 7.13 4.86
CA LEU A 101 -7.50 8.30 5.75
C LEU A 101 -6.08 8.88 5.88
N ALA A 102 -5.07 8.03 6.04
CA ALA A 102 -3.68 8.46 6.11
C ALA A 102 -3.21 9.12 4.81
N ALA A 103 -3.65 8.63 3.66
CA ALA A 103 -3.28 9.16 2.34
C ALA A 103 -3.97 10.50 2.02
N LEU A 104 -5.28 10.61 2.26
CA LEU A 104 -6.09 11.73 1.76
C LEU A 104 -6.55 12.70 2.85
N GLY A 105 -6.41 12.34 4.11
CA GLY A 105 -6.91 13.14 5.23
C GLY A 105 -8.43 13.02 5.41
N PRO A 106 -8.97 13.70 6.45
CA PRO A 106 -10.37 13.55 6.84
C PRO A 106 -11.38 14.17 5.86
N THR A 107 -10.93 15.06 4.99
CA THR A 107 -11.74 15.72 3.95
C THR A 107 -11.56 15.10 2.56
N GLY A 108 -11.09 13.88 2.48
CA GLY A 108 -10.64 13.18 1.27
C GLY A 108 -11.57 13.17 0.05
N ARG A 109 -12.76 13.74 0.15
CA ARG A 109 -13.68 13.96 -1.00
C ARG A 109 -13.15 14.97 -2.02
N ASP A 110 -12.39 15.94 -1.52
CA ASP A 110 -11.94 17.08 -2.33
C ASP A 110 -10.44 16.95 -2.65
N ARG A 111 -9.87 15.75 -2.48
CA ARG A 111 -8.45 15.50 -2.68
C ARG A 111 -8.23 14.26 -3.52
N HIS A 112 -7.68 14.45 -4.71
CA HIS A 112 -7.40 13.38 -5.64
C HIS A 112 -6.06 12.68 -5.37
N TYR A 113 -5.09 13.41 -4.80
CA TYR A 113 -3.74 12.92 -4.48
C TYR A 113 -3.39 13.27 -3.04
N PRO A 114 -2.42 12.61 -2.42
CA PRO A 114 -1.98 12.94 -1.06
C PRO A 114 -1.66 14.42 -0.87
N TRP A 115 -1.11 15.08 -1.87
CA TRP A 115 -0.71 16.48 -1.87
C TRP A 115 -1.77 17.48 -2.36
N GLY A 116 -2.91 17.04 -2.90
CA GLY A 116 -3.97 17.92 -3.42
C GLY A 116 -4.73 17.36 -4.61
N ASP A 117 -5.29 18.23 -5.45
CA ASP A 117 -6.19 17.82 -6.54
C ASP A 117 -5.52 17.67 -7.91
N GLN A 118 -4.32 18.23 -8.06
CA GLN A 118 -3.61 18.20 -9.33
C GLN A 118 -2.53 17.12 -9.33
N TYR A 119 -2.48 16.34 -10.40
CA TYR A 119 -1.37 15.42 -10.62
C TYR A 119 -0.07 16.18 -10.81
N ASP A 120 0.96 15.74 -10.13
CA ASP A 120 2.32 16.30 -10.22
C ASP A 120 3.33 15.15 -10.20
N PRO A 121 3.92 14.79 -11.37
CA PRO A 121 4.84 13.66 -11.47
C PRO A 121 6.14 13.85 -10.66
N SER A 122 6.46 15.08 -10.24
CA SER A 122 7.63 15.33 -9.40
C SER A 122 7.45 14.93 -7.93
N ARG A 123 6.28 14.41 -7.55
CA ARG A 123 5.90 14.11 -6.18
C ARG A 123 5.79 12.63 -5.85
N LEU A 124 6.08 11.75 -6.80
CA LEU A 124 5.92 10.31 -6.63
C LEU A 124 6.86 9.54 -7.56
N ASN A 125 7.17 8.31 -7.21
CA ASN A 125 7.76 7.34 -8.13
C ASN A 125 6.65 6.69 -8.96
N HIS A 126 6.68 6.84 -10.27
CA HIS A 126 5.61 6.46 -11.20
C HIS A 126 6.14 5.78 -12.45
N GLY A 127 5.24 5.16 -13.23
CA GLY A 127 5.53 4.62 -14.55
C GLY A 127 4.71 5.29 -15.65
N LYS A 128 4.91 4.83 -16.88
CA LYS A 128 4.08 5.17 -18.06
C LYS A 128 3.50 3.91 -18.67
N LEU A 129 2.19 3.94 -18.99
CA LEU A 129 1.52 2.84 -19.69
C LEU A 129 1.95 2.68 -21.15
N ASP A 130 2.50 3.75 -21.73
CA ASP A 130 2.85 3.78 -23.15
C ASP A 130 4.27 3.27 -23.40
N ALA A 131 4.37 1.96 -23.55
CA ALA A 131 5.45 1.19 -24.17
C ALA A 131 6.90 1.43 -23.76
N PRO A 132 7.56 0.41 -23.64
CA PRO A 132 7.49 -0.66 -22.70
C PRO A 132 7.58 -0.06 -21.30
N ASN A 133 6.63 -0.20 -20.50
CA ASN A 133 6.35 0.16 -19.09
C ASN A 133 7.52 0.56 -18.15
N PHE A 134 8.59 1.09 -18.69
CA PHE A 134 9.77 1.56 -17.97
C PHE A 134 9.93 3.06 -18.22
N ASP A 135 9.53 3.83 -17.23
CA ASP A 135 9.76 5.27 -17.21
C ASP A 135 10.74 5.57 -16.07
N ASP A 136 11.81 6.24 -16.38
CA ASP A 136 12.82 6.72 -15.43
C ASP A 136 12.85 8.26 -15.33
N SER A 137 11.81 8.92 -15.82
CA SER A 137 11.74 10.38 -15.84
C SER A 137 11.68 11.00 -14.44
N ASP A 138 11.31 10.22 -13.44
CA ASP A 138 11.35 10.58 -12.02
C ASP A 138 12.72 10.27 -11.36
N GLY A 139 13.64 9.68 -12.12
CA GLY A 139 14.98 9.28 -11.69
C GLY A 139 15.11 7.82 -11.26
N PHE A 140 14.04 7.02 -11.33
CA PHE A 140 14.05 5.62 -10.89
C PHE A 140 13.35 4.72 -11.92
N LEU A 141 14.02 3.69 -12.35
CA LEU A 141 13.45 2.69 -13.28
C LEU A 141 12.53 1.67 -12.56
N THR A 142 12.74 1.50 -11.26
CA THR A 142 12.00 0.58 -10.39
C THR A 142 11.63 1.31 -9.10
N THR A 143 11.56 0.61 -7.97
CA THR A 143 11.33 1.29 -6.68
C THR A 143 12.40 2.35 -6.41
N SER A 144 12.01 3.43 -5.76
CA SER A 144 12.91 4.43 -5.18
C SER A 144 13.18 4.13 -3.69
N PRO A 145 14.23 4.68 -3.08
CA PRO A 145 14.34 4.70 -1.63
C PRO A 145 13.07 5.31 -1.00
N ALA A 146 12.55 4.68 0.04
CA ALA A 146 11.34 5.13 0.71
C ALA A 146 11.49 6.58 1.22
N GLY A 147 10.55 7.44 0.90
CA GLY A 147 10.60 8.87 1.25
C GLY A 147 11.36 9.75 0.28
N SER A 148 11.72 9.27 -0.91
CA SER A 148 12.44 10.07 -1.93
C SER A 148 11.66 11.30 -2.41
N PHE A 149 10.34 11.30 -2.25
CA PHE A 149 9.46 12.39 -2.71
C PHE A 149 8.77 13.13 -1.54
N PRO A 150 9.50 13.93 -0.75
CA PRO A 150 8.95 14.57 0.46
C PRO A 150 7.83 15.57 0.17
N THR A 151 7.77 16.12 -1.05
CA THR A 151 6.69 17.01 -1.49
C THR A 151 5.40 16.25 -1.83
N GLY A 152 5.47 14.92 -1.94
CA GLY A 152 4.34 14.00 -2.09
C GLY A 152 3.66 13.61 -0.78
N ALA A 153 4.07 14.23 0.33
CA ALA A 153 3.53 13.92 1.66
C ALA A 153 2.01 14.09 1.74
N SER A 154 1.37 13.18 2.44
CA SER A 154 -0.05 13.26 2.79
C SER A 154 -0.31 14.35 3.84
N PRO A 155 -1.59 14.72 4.12
CA PRO A 155 -1.92 15.68 5.18
C PRO A 155 -1.38 15.31 6.57
N PHE A 156 -1.12 14.03 6.81
CA PHE A 156 -0.56 13.53 8.07
C PHE A 156 0.96 13.29 8.01
N GLY A 157 1.60 13.62 6.88
CA GLY A 157 3.03 13.47 6.67
C GLY A 157 3.49 12.07 6.29
N ALA A 158 2.57 11.16 5.94
CA ALA A 158 2.94 9.89 5.35
C ALA A 158 3.45 10.11 3.93
N LEU A 159 4.52 9.40 3.55
CA LEU A 159 5.19 9.47 2.26
C LEU A 159 4.88 8.23 1.44
N ASP A 160 5.06 8.34 0.12
CA ASP A 160 4.89 7.25 -0.83
C ASP A 160 3.50 6.58 -0.76
N MET A 161 2.49 7.35 -0.27
CA MET A 161 1.09 6.90 -0.28
C MET A 161 0.54 6.79 -1.71
N PHE A 162 1.31 7.22 -2.70
CA PHE A 162 1.00 7.15 -4.11
C PHE A 162 2.28 6.88 -4.89
N GLY A 163 2.30 5.82 -5.70
CA GLY A 163 3.49 5.37 -6.42
C GLY A 163 4.35 4.39 -5.62
N ASN A 164 5.58 4.22 -6.03
CA ASN A 164 6.62 3.35 -5.52
C ASN A 164 6.20 1.85 -5.47
N ALA A 165 5.46 1.40 -4.46
CA ALA A 165 4.95 0.04 -4.40
C ALA A 165 3.48 -0.03 -3.99
N TRP A 166 2.70 -0.94 -4.60
CA TRP A 166 1.39 -1.31 -4.09
C TRP A 166 1.49 -1.77 -2.65
N GLU A 167 0.56 -1.36 -1.80
CA GLU A 167 0.59 -1.68 -0.39
C GLU A 167 -0.56 -2.57 0.03
N PHE A 168 -0.22 -3.70 0.65
CA PHE A 168 -1.21 -4.58 1.24
C PHE A 168 -1.94 -3.92 2.42
N THR A 169 -3.25 -4.13 2.46
CA THR A 169 -4.09 -3.79 3.62
C THR A 169 -4.59 -5.07 4.30
N SER A 170 -5.16 -4.95 5.48
CA SER A 170 -5.73 -6.11 6.20
C SER A 170 -7.07 -6.58 5.65
N ASP A 171 -7.63 -5.86 4.67
CA ASP A 171 -8.97 -6.11 4.18
C ASP A 171 -9.00 -7.19 3.10
N HIS A 172 -9.91 -8.15 3.28
CA HIS A 172 -10.23 -9.13 2.27
C HIS A 172 -11.29 -8.58 1.29
N ARG A 173 -11.21 -9.03 0.04
CA ARG A 173 -12.20 -8.74 -0.98
C ARG A 173 -12.80 -10.01 -1.54
N VAL A 174 -14.09 -10.01 -1.70
CA VAL A 174 -14.79 -11.04 -2.45
C VAL A 174 -14.91 -10.57 -3.89
N ASP A 175 -14.26 -11.29 -4.80
CA ASP A 175 -14.34 -10.94 -6.21
C ASP A 175 -15.65 -11.44 -6.81
N THR A 176 -16.60 -10.55 -6.85
CA THR A 176 -17.55 -10.56 -7.97
C THR A 176 -18.06 -9.13 -8.11
N TRP A 177 -17.94 -8.58 -9.31
CA TRP A 177 -18.65 -7.36 -9.71
C TRP A 177 -20.15 -7.38 -9.32
N ALA A 178 -20.74 -8.56 -9.20
CA ALA A 178 -22.10 -8.77 -8.77
C ALA A 178 -22.29 -8.59 -7.25
N LEU A 179 -21.35 -9.02 -6.42
CA LEU A 179 -21.40 -8.85 -4.97
C LEU A 179 -21.02 -7.41 -4.54
N MET A 180 -20.20 -6.71 -5.30
CA MET A 180 -19.92 -5.29 -5.05
C MET A 180 -21.17 -4.42 -5.16
N ARG A 181 -22.15 -4.82 -5.97
CA ARG A 181 -23.45 -4.13 -6.08
C ARG A 181 -24.45 -4.52 -5.00
N SER A 182 -24.24 -5.64 -4.31
CA SER A 182 -25.20 -6.21 -3.35
C SER A 182 -24.81 -6.05 -1.89
N GLN A 183 -23.58 -5.62 -1.59
CA GLN A 183 -23.14 -5.33 -0.23
C GLN A 183 -23.06 -3.81 -0.03
N PRO A 184 -24.09 -3.16 0.48
CA PRO A 184 -23.95 -1.78 0.89
C PRO A 184 -22.88 -1.74 1.99
N HIS A 185 -21.88 -0.86 1.85
CA HIS A 185 -21.05 -0.49 3.00
C HIS A 185 -22.00 -0.09 4.11
N GLN A 186 -21.91 -0.76 5.26
CA GLN A 186 -22.79 -0.45 6.38
C GLN A 186 -22.50 0.99 6.83
N SER A 187 -23.43 1.88 6.57
CA SER A 187 -23.30 3.28 7.00
C SER A 187 -23.28 3.34 8.53
N GLY A 188 -22.33 4.12 9.07
CA GLY A 188 -22.21 4.33 10.51
C GLY A 188 -21.44 3.23 11.26
N VAL A 189 -20.75 2.32 10.58
CA VAL A 189 -19.93 1.30 11.24
C VAL A 189 -18.62 1.93 11.69
N ARG A 190 -18.30 1.73 12.96
CA ARG A 190 -16.98 2.06 13.53
C ARG A 190 -15.97 1.01 13.07
N ASP A 191 -14.76 1.46 12.72
CA ASP A 191 -13.67 0.61 12.22
C ASP A 191 -14.11 -0.28 11.03
N ALA A 192 -14.66 0.37 10.01
CA ALA A 192 -15.11 -0.31 8.81
C ALA A 192 -14.00 -1.18 8.20
N ARG A 193 -14.28 -2.48 8.11
CA ARG A 193 -13.47 -3.48 7.43
C ARG A 193 -14.26 -4.07 6.28
N ALA A 194 -13.56 -4.56 5.25
CA ALA A 194 -14.23 -5.36 4.24
C ALA A 194 -14.83 -6.64 4.87
N PRO A 195 -15.98 -7.11 4.37
CA PRO A 195 -16.60 -8.32 4.90
C PRO A 195 -15.67 -9.52 4.72
N GLY A 196 -15.43 -10.23 5.80
CA GLY A 196 -14.88 -11.58 6.01
C GLY A 196 -13.85 -12.15 5.03
N PRO A 197 -13.39 -13.39 5.21
CA PRO A 197 -12.37 -13.97 4.35
C PRO A 197 -12.87 -14.08 2.89
N GLY A 198 -12.22 -13.34 2.03
CA GLY A 198 -12.41 -13.34 0.58
C GLY A 198 -11.23 -13.99 -0.13
N LEU A 199 -11.41 -14.28 -1.41
CA LEU A 199 -10.34 -14.86 -2.23
C LEU A 199 -9.18 -13.90 -2.44
N TYR A 200 -9.43 -12.58 -2.38
CA TYR A 200 -8.46 -11.52 -2.64
C TYR A 200 -8.25 -10.63 -1.42
N VAL A 201 -7.14 -9.92 -1.40
CA VAL A 201 -6.82 -8.87 -0.44
C VAL A 201 -6.72 -7.53 -1.16
N ALA A 202 -7.16 -6.47 -0.48
CA ALA A 202 -7.09 -5.13 -1.04
C ALA A 202 -5.65 -4.59 -1.00
N VAL A 203 -5.24 -3.94 -2.09
CA VAL A 203 -3.98 -3.20 -2.19
C VAL A 203 -4.26 -1.77 -2.65
N ARG A 204 -3.40 -0.84 -2.24
CA ARG A 204 -3.58 0.59 -2.42
C ARG A 204 -2.28 1.26 -2.91
N GLY A 205 -2.42 2.47 -3.46
CA GLY A 205 -1.31 3.39 -3.72
C GLY A 205 -0.76 3.36 -5.14
N GLY A 206 -0.94 2.29 -5.90
CA GLY A 206 -0.25 2.15 -7.18
C GLY A 206 1.21 1.73 -7.00
N SER A 207 1.99 1.78 -8.06
CA SER A 207 3.42 1.49 -7.99
C SER A 207 4.19 2.19 -9.10
N TYR A 208 5.50 2.15 -9.03
CA TYR A 208 6.44 2.66 -10.03
C TYR A 208 6.18 2.17 -11.47
N PHE A 209 5.38 1.12 -11.62
CA PHE A 209 5.15 0.46 -12.90
C PHE A 209 3.93 1.02 -13.66
N PHE A 210 3.09 1.84 -13.01
CA PHE A 210 1.83 2.31 -13.57
C PHE A 210 1.83 3.82 -13.80
N ASP A 211 1.13 4.24 -14.88
CA ASP A 211 0.71 5.62 -15.00
C ASP A 211 -0.42 5.92 -14.01
N LEU A 212 -0.13 6.77 -13.04
CA LEU A 212 -1.07 7.12 -11.98
C LEU A 212 -1.80 8.44 -12.24
N ALA A 213 -1.48 9.12 -13.36
CA ALA A 213 -2.11 10.39 -13.72
C ALA A 213 -3.64 10.27 -13.92
N PRO A 214 -4.16 9.24 -14.62
CA PRO A 214 -5.60 9.10 -14.82
C PRO A 214 -6.35 8.54 -13.61
N ASN A 215 -5.62 8.02 -12.62
CA ASN A 215 -6.20 7.33 -11.48
C ASN A 215 -5.88 8.07 -10.18
N PRO A 216 -6.71 9.04 -9.79
CA PRO A 216 -6.53 9.73 -8.52
C PRO A 216 -6.59 8.74 -7.34
N ALA A 217 -6.12 9.15 -6.19
CA ALA A 217 -5.88 8.39 -4.95
C ALA A 217 -6.96 7.37 -4.50
N GLY A 218 -7.98 7.21 -5.30
CA GLY A 218 -8.93 6.11 -5.26
C GLY A 218 -8.40 4.80 -5.85
N GLU A 219 -7.18 4.75 -6.43
CA GLU A 219 -6.65 3.54 -7.03
C GLU A 219 -6.69 2.39 -6.02
N ARG A 220 -7.53 1.45 -6.34
CA ARG A 220 -7.86 0.32 -5.52
C ARG A 220 -7.75 -0.94 -6.35
N HIS A 221 -6.82 -1.78 -5.99
CA HIS A 221 -6.65 -3.06 -6.65
C HIS A 221 -6.78 -4.21 -5.67
N GLN A 222 -6.65 -5.44 -6.17
CA GLN A 222 -6.74 -6.65 -5.37
C GLN A 222 -5.77 -7.70 -5.88
N PHE A 223 -5.16 -8.42 -4.95
CA PHE A 223 -4.27 -9.53 -5.27
C PHE A 223 -4.71 -10.79 -4.53
N LEU A 224 -4.35 -11.96 -5.05
CA LEU A 224 -4.39 -13.19 -4.27
C LEU A 224 -3.39 -13.06 -3.10
N PRO A 225 -3.74 -13.50 -1.88
CA PRO A 225 -2.90 -13.29 -0.70
C PRO A 225 -1.50 -13.88 -0.79
N GLU A 226 -1.34 -14.98 -1.55
CA GLU A 226 -0.06 -15.68 -1.76
C GLU A 226 0.82 -15.06 -2.83
N ILE A 227 0.28 -14.16 -3.66
CA ILE A 227 1.04 -13.58 -4.78
C ILE A 227 2.18 -12.71 -4.26
N ARG A 228 3.34 -12.86 -4.92
CA ARG A 228 4.55 -12.08 -4.71
C ARG A 228 4.90 -11.32 -5.98
N ARG A 229 4.98 -10.00 -5.91
CA ARG A 229 5.23 -9.15 -7.06
C ARG A 229 6.38 -8.19 -6.77
N LYS A 230 7.17 -7.86 -7.79
CA LYS A 230 8.19 -6.80 -7.70
C LYS A 230 7.61 -5.39 -7.54
N THR A 231 6.29 -5.27 -7.65
CA THR A 231 5.55 -4.00 -7.55
C THR A 231 4.71 -3.89 -6.28
N SER A 232 4.76 -4.87 -5.36
CA SER A 232 3.96 -4.84 -4.13
C SER A 232 4.81 -5.04 -2.89
N GLY A 233 4.61 -4.14 -1.94
CA GLY A 233 5.17 -4.10 -0.61
C GLY A 233 4.07 -3.83 0.40
N PHE A 234 4.41 -3.17 1.53
CA PHE A 234 3.47 -2.85 2.59
C PHE A 234 4.05 -1.84 3.57
N ARG A 235 3.17 -1.23 4.34
CA ARG A 235 3.50 -0.52 5.60
C ARG A 235 2.67 -1.08 6.74
N CYS A 236 3.09 -0.83 7.98
CA CYS A 236 2.34 -1.29 9.13
C CYS A 236 1.59 -0.15 9.84
N ALA A 237 0.60 -0.54 10.63
CA ALA A 237 -0.16 0.35 11.50
C ALA A 237 -0.22 -0.22 12.92
N ARG A 238 -0.57 0.62 13.88
CA ARG A 238 -0.80 0.25 15.27
C ARG A 238 -2.03 0.97 15.79
N THR A 239 -2.89 0.26 16.49
CA THR A 239 -4.03 0.88 17.18
C THR A 239 -3.53 1.94 18.17
N GLY A 240 -4.10 3.14 18.13
CA GLY A 240 -3.81 4.18 19.10
C GLY A 240 -4.22 3.69 20.50
N GLY A 241 -3.35 3.91 21.47
CA GLY A 241 -3.75 3.77 22.88
C GLY A 241 -4.79 4.85 23.18
N GLY A 242 -5.91 4.43 23.77
CA GLY A 242 -6.90 5.34 24.32
C GLY A 242 -6.35 6.16 25.48
#